data_75dfcfb939a088a18964a3eee7520e07
#
_entry.id   75dfcfb939a088a18964a3eee7520e07
#
_cell.length_a   1.000
_cell.length_b   1.000
_cell.length_c   1.000
_cell.angle_alpha   90.00
_cell.angle_beta   90.00
_cell.angle_gamma   90.00
#
_symmetry.space_group_name_H-M   'P 1'
#
loop_
_entity.id
_entity.type
_entity.pdbx_description
1 polymer ?
#
loop_
_entity_poly.entity_id
_entity_poly.type
_entity_poly.pdbx_seq_one_letter_code
_entity_poly.pdbx_strand_id
1 'polypeptide(L)'
;DVFFPHISMELPSILKRMDDFKKLDVKVAISNNETLEIANSKYQLYEFMKDKGLVVPKYFLVDSAKTLRNRIGELGYPQKPVCVKMTQNSGSRGVRIVRANLSKSDLFMHEKPSSQNVTLEEMYEIIDGCQPIPEMIAMEFLPGVEYTVDLLADQGNTLYIAGRRNTTSSMSIAQSSVVEKKSDAYQLCKDIVRELNLDGNIGFDFMLDENDTPWLTDLNP
;
A
#
# COMPACT_ATOMS: atom_id res chain seq x y z
N ASP A 1 22.60 9.05 -20.81
CA ASP A 1 21.60 9.71 -19.96
C ASP A 1 20.79 8.67 -19.20
N VAL A 2 20.18 9.07 -18.03
CA VAL A 2 19.29 8.21 -17.25
C VAL A 2 17.95 8.91 -17.07
N PHE A 3 16.86 8.19 -17.34
CA PHE A 3 15.50 8.65 -17.11
C PHE A 3 14.92 7.95 -15.87
N PHE A 4 14.43 8.73 -14.90
CA PHE A 4 13.76 8.27 -13.69
C PHE A 4 12.26 8.58 -13.79
N PRO A 5 11.39 7.61 -14.10
CA PRO A 5 9.95 7.81 -14.02
C PRO A 5 9.52 8.02 -12.56
N HIS A 6 8.53 8.88 -12.33
CA HIS A 6 8.03 9.19 -10.98
C HIS A 6 6.53 8.95 -10.81
N ILE A 7 5.83 8.60 -11.88
CA ILE A 7 4.38 8.44 -11.86
C ILE A 7 4.03 6.99 -12.23
N SER A 8 3.54 6.22 -11.26
CA SER A 8 3.23 4.79 -11.45
C SER A 8 2.30 4.52 -12.64
N MET A 9 1.38 5.44 -12.96
CA MET A 9 0.48 5.31 -14.12
C MET A 9 1.20 5.37 -15.48
N GLU A 10 2.39 5.94 -15.55
CA GLU A 10 3.17 6.06 -16.79
C GLU A 10 4.02 4.82 -17.06
N LEU A 11 4.36 4.05 -16.02
CA LEU A 11 5.29 2.93 -16.10
C LEU A 11 4.92 1.91 -17.18
N PRO A 12 3.66 1.47 -17.32
CA PRO A 12 3.29 0.53 -18.39
C PRO A 12 3.47 1.09 -19.80
N SER A 13 3.30 2.41 -19.97
CA SER A 13 3.49 3.08 -21.27
C SER A 13 4.96 3.23 -21.61
N ILE A 14 5.79 3.49 -20.61
CA ILE A 14 7.26 3.57 -20.73
C ILE A 14 7.82 2.20 -21.11
N LEU A 15 7.39 1.13 -20.40
CA LEU A 15 7.82 -0.24 -20.70
C LEU A 15 7.56 -0.66 -22.14
N LYS A 16 6.41 -0.29 -22.72
CA LYS A 16 6.10 -0.57 -24.13
C LYS A 16 7.03 0.13 -25.11
N ARG A 17 7.78 1.12 -24.67
CA ARG A 17 8.66 1.94 -25.51
C ARG A 17 10.14 1.84 -25.13
N MET A 18 10.54 0.82 -24.37
CA MET A 18 11.93 0.64 -23.93
C MET A 18 12.92 0.62 -25.09
N ASP A 19 12.54 0.05 -26.25
CA ASP A 19 13.40 0.03 -27.44
C ASP A 19 13.66 1.44 -28.02
N ASP A 20 12.72 2.36 -27.86
CA ASP A 20 12.90 3.74 -28.30
C ASP A 20 13.90 4.47 -27.42
N PHE A 21 13.83 4.30 -26.11
CA PHE A 21 14.83 4.82 -25.16
C PHE A 21 16.22 4.26 -25.44
N LYS A 22 16.30 2.96 -25.71
CA LYS A 22 17.57 2.28 -26.05
C LYS A 22 18.20 2.85 -27.34
N LYS A 23 17.41 3.16 -28.37
CA LYS A 23 17.89 3.81 -29.61
C LYS A 23 18.48 5.19 -29.35
N LEU A 24 18.01 5.87 -28.30
CA LEU A 24 18.48 7.20 -27.89
C LEU A 24 19.63 7.16 -26.88
N ASP A 25 20.16 5.97 -26.57
CA ASP A 25 21.16 5.75 -25.51
C ASP A 25 20.72 6.31 -24.15
N VAL A 26 19.43 6.18 -23.84
CA VAL A 26 18.84 6.55 -22.55
C VAL A 26 18.54 5.30 -21.74
N LYS A 27 19.16 5.17 -20.57
CA LYS A 27 18.79 4.15 -19.57
C LYS A 27 17.51 4.59 -18.83
N VAL A 28 16.58 3.70 -18.67
CA VAL A 28 15.36 3.95 -17.89
C VAL A 28 15.46 3.15 -16.61
N ALA A 29 15.38 3.83 -15.48
CA ALA A 29 15.39 3.21 -14.16
C ALA A 29 13.97 2.74 -13.82
N ILE A 30 13.63 1.52 -14.23
CA ILE A 30 12.28 0.95 -14.11
C ILE A 30 12.35 -0.57 -13.99
N SER A 31 11.55 -1.13 -13.12
CA SER A 31 11.36 -2.58 -13.00
C SER A 31 10.67 -3.16 -14.24
N ASN A 32 10.86 -4.46 -14.50
CA ASN A 32 10.18 -5.16 -15.59
C ASN A 32 8.66 -5.29 -15.36
N ASN A 33 7.92 -5.73 -16.39
CA ASN A 33 6.46 -5.79 -16.33
C ASN A 33 5.93 -6.73 -15.25
N GLU A 34 6.52 -7.92 -15.11
CA GLU A 34 6.11 -8.93 -14.12
C GLU A 34 6.28 -8.39 -12.69
N THR A 35 7.42 -7.77 -12.42
CA THR A 35 7.71 -7.11 -11.15
C THR A 35 6.71 -5.98 -10.86
N LEU A 36 6.39 -5.15 -11.86
CA LEU A 36 5.42 -4.05 -11.70
C LEU A 36 3.99 -4.55 -11.47
N GLU A 37 3.58 -5.65 -12.08
CA GLU A 37 2.27 -6.26 -11.84
C GLU A 37 2.12 -6.71 -10.37
N ILE A 38 3.14 -7.35 -9.81
CA ILE A 38 3.17 -7.73 -8.40
C ILE A 38 3.21 -6.49 -7.50
N ALA A 39 4.12 -5.57 -7.76
CA ALA A 39 4.32 -4.38 -6.93
C ALA A 39 3.10 -3.46 -6.87
N ASN A 40 2.37 -3.32 -7.99
CA ASN A 40 1.18 -2.47 -8.07
C ASN A 40 -0.10 -3.12 -7.50
N SER A 41 -0.09 -4.40 -7.12
CA SER A 41 -1.22 -5.07 -6.50
C SER A 41 -0.90 -5.46 -5.07
N LYS A 42 -1.57 -4.83 -4.10
CA LYS A 42 -1.41 -5.13 -2.67
C LYS A 42 -1.64 -6.62 -2.35
N TYR A 43 -2.59 -7.24 -3.04
CA TYR A 43 -2.86 -8.66 -2.88
C TYR A 43 -1.70 -9.53 -3.39
N GLN A 44 -1.26 -9.30 -4.64
CA GLN A 44 -0.15 -10.06 -5.22
C GLN A 44 1.15 -9.84 -4.45
N LEU A 45 1.41 -8.61 -4.02
CA LEU A 45 2.57 -8.28 -3.19
C LEU A 45 2.57 -9.05 -1.87
N TYR A 46 1.42 -9.10 -1.17
CA TYR A 46 1.33 -9.83 0.10
C TYR A 46 1.43 -11.34 -0.09
N GLU A 47 0.85 -11.91 -1.14
CA GLU A 47 1.03 -13.34 -1.46
C GLU A 47 2.50 -13.64 -1.78
N PHE A 48 3.15 -12.81 -2.61
CA PHE A 48 4.56 -12.93 -2.90
C PHE A 48 5.43 -12.85 -1.63
N MET A 49 5.16 -11.88 -0.76
CA MET A 49 5.89 -11.73 0.51
C MET A 49 5.73 -12.96 1.41
N LYS A 50 4.52 -13.53 1.50
CA LYS A 50 4.26 -14.78 2.25
C LYS A 50 5.04 -15.95 1.69
N ASP A 51 5.06 -16.12 0.37
CA ASP A 51 5.79 -17.20 -0.29
C ASP A 51 7.30 -17.10 -0.03
N LYS A 52 7.81 -15.89 0.17
CA LYS A 52 9.20 -15.62 0.55
C LYS A 52 9.46 -15.64 2.06
N GLY A 53 8.44 -15.94 2.87
CA GLY A 53 8.56 -15.95 4.34
C GLY A 53 8.74 -14.57 4.96
N LEU A 54 8.40 -13.50 4.22
CA LEU A 54 8.40 -12.12 4.72
C LEU A 54 7.12 -11.81 5.50
N VAL A 55 7.22 -10.89 6.44
CA VAL A 55 6.10 -10.55 7.33
C VAL A 55 5.08 -9.70 6.59
N VAL A 56 3.80 -10.09 6.70
CA VAL A 56 2.64 -9.35 6.17
C VAL A 56 1.56 -9.22 7.25
N PRO A 57 0.73 -8.17 7.23
CA PRO A 57 -0.43 -8.08 8.11
C PRO A 57 -1.41 -9.22 7.80
N LYS A 58 -2.33 -9.50 8.72
CA LYS A 58 -3.44 -10.44 8.43
C LYS A 58 -4.37 -9.81 7.39
N TYR A 59 -4.72 -10.55 6.36
CA TYR A 59 -5.62 -10.11 5.30
C TYR A 59 -6.34 -11.27 4.64
N PHE A 60 -7.38 -10.94 3.88
CA PHE A 60 -8.02 -11.84 2.92
C PHE A 60 -8.61 -11.07 1.74
N LEU A 61 -8.78 -11.76 0.61
CA LEU A 61 -9.40 -11.21 -0.58
C LEU A 61 -10.92 -11.04 -0.36
N VAL A 62 -11.48 -9.91 -0.80
CA VAL A 62 -12.91 -9.60 -0.74
C VAL A 62 -13.44 -9.57 -2.17
N ASP A 63 -14.22 -10.58 -2.52
CA ASP A 63 -14.90 -10.74 -3.81
C ASP A 63 -16.41 -10.42 -3.74
N SER A 64 -16.95 -10.29 -2.54
CA SER A 64 -18.36 -10.03 -2.27
C SER A 64 -18.61 -9.52 -0.86
N ALA A 65 -19.74 -8.86 -0.64
CA ALA A 65 -20.19 -8.51 0.71
C ALA A 65 -20.36 -9.76 1.60
N LYS A 66 -20.74 -10.91 1.00
CA LYS A 66 -20.86 -12.19 1.71
C LYS A 66 -19.51 -12.66 2.24
N THR A 67 -18.45 -12.58 1.43
CA THR A 67 -17.07 -12.95 1.85
C THR A 67 -16.63 -12.08 3.01
N LEU A 68 -16.83 -10.75 2.93
CA LEU A 68 -16.50 -9.85 4.02
C LEU A 68 -17.29 -10.20 5.28
N ARG A 69 -18.61 -10.42 5.17
CA ARG A 69 -19.48 -10.77 6.30
C ARG A 69 -19.02 -12.01 7.05
N ASN A 70 -18.62 -13.04 6.31
CA ASN A 70 -18.25 -14.33 6.89
C ASN A 70 -16.86 -14.29 7.55
N ARG A 71 -15.96 -13.44 7.10
CA ARG A 71 -14.55 -13.49 7.46
C ARG A 71 -14.04 -12.30 8.27
N ILE A 72 -14.79 -11.20 8.35
CA ILE A 72 -14.34 -9.98 9.03
C ILE A 72 -13.95 -10.22 10.49
N GLY A 73 -14.59 -11.18 11.16
CA GLY A 73 -14.26 -11.60 12.52
C GLY A 73 -12.83 -12.17 12.66
N GLU A 74 -12.24 -12.75 11.59
CA GLU A 74 -10.88 -13.25 11.58
C GLU A 74 -9.85 -12.12 11.81
N LEU A 75 -10.23 -10.88 11.48
CA LEU A 75 -9.41 -9.65 11.63
C LEU A 75 -9.69 -8.91 12.94
N GLY A 76 -10.55 -9.48 13.81
CA GLY A 76 -10.84 -8.94 15.14
C GLY A 76 -12.08 -8.05 15.25
N TYR A 77 -12.86 -7.88 14.18
CA TYR A 77 -14.14 -7.18 14.24
C TYR A 77 -15.15 -7.95 15.13
N PRO A 78 -15.99 -7.32 15.96
CA PRO A 78 -16.18 -5.88 16.11
C PRO A 78 -15.26 -5.18 17.13
N GLN A 79 -14.41 -5.91 17.86
CA GLN A 79 -13.54 -5.37 18.90
C GLN A 79 -12.45 -4.45 18.36
N LYS A 80 -11.98 -4.76 17.15
CA LYS A 80 -10.99 -3.95 16.41
C LYS A 80 -11.58 -3.46 15.09
N PRO A 81 -11.22 -2.25 14.63
CA PRO A 81 -11.54 -1.84 13.28
C PRO A 81 -10.88 -2.76 12.23
N VAL A 82 -11.41 -2.76 11.02
CA VAL A 82 -10.85 -3.48 9.88
C VAL A 82 -10.67 -2.53 8.71
N CYS A 83 -9.52 -2.60 8.06
CA CYS A 83 -9.25 -1.82 6.86
C CYS A 83 -9.66 -2.62 5.62
N VAL A 84 -10.54 -2.06 4.78
CA VAL A 84 -10.87 -2.61 3.46
C VAL A 84 -10.32 -1.67 2.41
N LYS A 85 -9.55 -2.21 1.47
CA LYS A 85 -8.94 -1.39 0.42
C LYS A 85 -8.87 -2.11 -0.92
N MET A 86 -8.96 -1.35 -2.01
CA MET A 86 -8.71 -1.86 -3.36
C MET A 86 -7.27 -2.33 -3.48
N THR A 87 -7.03 -3.42 -4.20
CA THR A 87 -5.69 -3.97 -4.41
C THR A 87 -4.83 -3.06 -5.28
N GLN A 88 -5.46 -2.39 -6.25
CA GLN A 88 -4.81 -1.45 -7.16
C GLN A 88 -5.51 -0.09 -7.05
N ASN A 89 -4.92 0.85 -6.35
CA ASN A 89 -5.33 2.25 -6.34
C ASN A 89 -4.29 3.10 -5.60
N SER A 90 -4.34 4.42 -5.79
CA SER A 90 -3.42 5.38 -5.19
C SER A 90 -4.17 6.55 -4.53
N GLY A 91 -3.49 7.27 -3.64
CA GLY A 91 -4.03 8.48 -3.00
C GLY A 91 -5.22 8.20 -2.10
N SER A 92 -5.21 7.10 -1.37
CA SER A 92 -6.28 6.67 -0.43
C SER A 92 -7.67 6.48 -1.04
N ARG A 93 -7.79 6.48 -2.37
CA ARG A 93 -9.05 6.10 -3.02
C ARG A 93 -9.31 4.62 -2.78
N GLY A 94 -10.59 4.26 -2.58
CA GLY A 94 -10.96 2.86 -2.36
C GLY A 94 -10.48 2.30 -1.02
N VAL A 95 -10.17 3.12 -0.03
CA VAL A 95 -9.83 2.72 1.34
C VAL A 95 -10.98 3.07 2.28
N ARG A 96 -11.41 2.11 3.12
CA ARG A 96 -12.38 2.31 4.18
C ARG A 96 -11.93 1.61 5.45
N ILE A 97 -12.22 2.25 6.58
CA ILE A 97 -11.99 1.70 7.93
C ILE A 97 -13.35 1.37 8.52
N VAL A 98 -13.63 0.07 8.60
CA VAL A 98 -14.89 -0.45 9.13
C VAL A 98 -14.84 -0.47 10.65
N ARG A 99 -15.77 0.25 11.30
CA ARG A 99 -15.87 0.36 12.77
C ARG A 99 -17.25 -0.08 13.25
N ALA A 100 -17.29 -0.80 14.37
CA ALA A 100 -18.55 -1.30 14.94
C ALA A 100 -19.36 -0.18 15.61
N ASN A 101 -18.71 0.70 16.36
CA ASN A 101 -19.35 1.74 17.15
C ASN A 101 -19.11 3.12 16.49
N LEU A 102 -19.72 3.32 15.33
CA LEU A 102 -19.59 4.55 14.58
C LEU A 102 -20.90 5.34 14.67
N SER A 103 -20.84 6.50 15.31
CA SER A 103 -21.98 7.43 15.36
C SER A 103 -21.89 8.41 14.18
N LYS A 104 -22.98 8.49 13.39
CA LYS A 104 -23.07 9.50 12.32
C LYS A 104 -23.02 10.94 12.83
N SER A 105 -23.52 11.17 14.05
CA SER A 105 -23.42 12.49 14.70
C SER A 105 -21.98 12.81 15.09
N ASP A 106 -21.21 11.84 15.59
CA ASP A 106 -19.81 12.05 15.93
C ASP A 106 -18.97 12.31 14.68
N LEU A 107 -19.21 11.55 13.60
CA LEU A 107 -18.58 11.84 12.29
C LEU A 107 -18.86 13.26 11.83
N PHE A 108 -20.15 13.69 11.90
CA PHE A 108 -20.54 15.03 11.46
C PHE A 108 -19.91 16.13 12.32
N MET A 109 -19.82 15.94 13.63
CA MET A 109 -19.37 16.96 14.57
C MET A 109 -17.83 17.03 14.67
N HIS A 110 -17.11 15.91 14.47
CA HIS A 110 -15.71 15.80 14.85
C HIS A 110 -14.78 15.36 13.71
N GLU A 111 -15.32 14.83 12.61
CA GLU A 111 -14.51 14.40 11.49
C GLU A 111 -14.71 15.26 10.23
N LYS A 112 -13.69 15.30 9.38
CA LYS A 112 -13.82 15.98 8.08
C LYS A 112 -14.74 15.19 7.15
N PRO A 113 -15.40 15.82 6.18
CA PRO A 113 -16.24 15.11 5.19
C PRO A 113 -15.52 14.02 4.40
N SER A 114 -14.19 14.07 4.34
CA SER A 114 -13.33 13.07 3.70
C SER A 114 -12.97 11.88 4.60
N SER A 115 -13.67 11.67 5.72
CA SER A 115 -13.42 10.53 6.61
C SER A 115 -13.50 9.20 5.86
N GLN A 116 -12.56 8.33 6.19
CA GLN A 116 -12.52 6.95 5.67
C GLN A 116 -13.32 5.98 6.53
N ASN A 117 -13.84 6.43 7.67
CA ASN A 117 -14.59 5.59 8.61
C ASN A 117 -16.00 5.30 8.09
N VAL A 118 -16.39 4.03 8.13
CA VAL A 118 -17.72 3.55 7.71
C VAL A 118 -18.22 2.48 8.68
N THR A 119 -19.54 2.30 8.73
CA THR A 119 -20.14 1.14 9.39
C THR A 119 -19.97 -0.11 8.52
N LEU A 120 -20.21 -1.29 9.09
CA LEU A 120 -20.18 -2.54 8.33
C LEU A 120 -21.29 -2.59 7.28
N GLU A 121 -22.46 -2.07 7.59
CA GLU A 121 -23.61 -1.97 6.71
C GLU A 121 -23.30 -1.08 5.50
N GLU A 122 -22.73 0.10 5.74
CA GLU A 122 -22.29 1.00 4.66
C GLU A 122 -21.22 0.33 3.77
N MET A 123 -20.32 -0.46 4.36
CA MET A 123 -19.33 -1.18 3.55
C MET A 123 -19.97 -2.25 2.66
N TYR A 124 -21.01 -2.96 3.14
CA TYR A 124 -21.78 -3.89 2.32
C TYR A 124 -22.48 -3.17 1.16
N GLU A 125 -23.14 -2.03 1.43
CA GLU A 125 -23.78 -1.21 0.39
C GLU A 125 -22.79 -0.75 -0.68
N ILE A 126 -21.57 -0.36 -0.27
CA ILE A 126 -20.49 0.02 -1.18
C ILE A 126 -20.12 -1.16 -2.08
N ILE A 127 -19.89 -2.35 -1.51
CA ILE A 127 -19.50 -3.53 -2.28
C ILE A 127 -20.60 -3.95 -3.25
N ASP A 128 -21.84 -4.03 -2.76
CA ASP A 128 -22.99 -4.46 -3.57
C ASP A 128 -23.34 -3.45 -4.67
N GLY A 129 -23.02 -2.17 -4.46
CA GLY A 129 -23.18 -1.09 -5.46
C GLY A 129 -22.10 -1.06 -6.56
N CYS A 130 -21.00 -1.78 -6.38
CA CYS A 130 -19.95 -1.85 -7.40
C CYS A 130 -20.28 -2.87 -8.49
N GLN A 131 -20.24 -2.44 -9.77
CA GLN A 131 -20.45 -3.33 -10.93
C GLN A 131 -19.43 -3.01 -12.03
N PRO A 132 -18.43 -3.85 -12.31
CA PRO A 132 -18.05 -5.04 -11.54
C PRO A 132 -17.47 -4.69 -10.16
N ILE A 133 -17.48 -5.66 -9.24
CA ILE A 133 -16.80 -5.51 -7.94
C ILE A 133 -15.30 -5.42 -8.19
N PRO A 134 -14.61 -4.36 -7.75
CA PRO A 134 -13.17 -4.27 -7.89
C PRO A 134 -12.48 -5.28 -6.95
N GLU A 135 -11.30 -5.73 -7.33
CA GLU A 135 -10.49 -6.55 -6.44
C GLU A 135 -10.11 -5.76 -5.18
N MET A 136 -10.44 -6.30 -4.02
CA MET A 136 -10.22 -5.68 -2.71
C MET A 136 -9.63 -6.68 -1.74
N ILE A 137 -8.92 -6.18 -0.75
CA ILE A 137 -8.53 -6.91 0.44
C ILE A 137 -9.17 -6.30 1.68
N ALA A 138 -9.55 -7.15 2.63
CA ALA A 138 -9.76 -6.76 4.02
C ALA A 138 -8.52 -7.16 4.81
N MET A 139 -8.02 -6.25 5.64
CA MET A 139 -6.84 -6.47 6.45
C MET A 139 -7.04 -5.93 7.87
N GLU A 140 -6.25 -6.43 8.81
CA GLU A 140 -6.23 -5.89 10.14
C GLU A 140 -5.92 -4.39 10.13
N PHE A 141 -6.59 -3.66 11.01
CA PHE A 141 -6.34 -2.23 11.16
C PHE A 141 -5.06 -2.01 11.94
N LEU A 142 -4.16 -1.22 11.37
CA LEU A 142 -2.89 -0.84 11.96
C LEU A 142 -3.00 0.59 12.50
N PRO A 143 -3.11 0.78 13.83
CA PRO A 143 -3.46 2.08 14.43
C PRO A 143 -2.29 3.04 14.59
N GLY A 144 -1.11 2.67 14.13
CA GLY A 144 0.12 3.40 14.45
C GLY A 144 0.39 4.61 13.57
N VAL A 145 1.65 5.01 13.53
CA VAL A 145 2.13 6.18 12.79
C VAL A 145 2.63 5.75 11.42
N GLU A 146 2.35 6.56 10.40
CA GLU A 146 2.89 6.33 9.06
C GLU A 146 4.41 6.50 9.05
N TYR A 147 5.09 5.56 8.39
CA TYR A 147 6.52 5.59 8.15
C TYR A 147 6.78 5.26 6.68
N THR A 148 7.52 6.11 6.00
CA THR A 148 7.82 5.93 4.57
C THR A 148 9.32 5.68 4.40
N VAL A 149 9.67 4.76 3.51
CA VAL A 149 11.04 4.53 3.05
C VAL A 149 11.10 4.80 1.57
N ASP A 150 11.97 5.71 1.17
CA ASP A 150 12.32 5.95 -0.23
C ASP A 150 13.69 5.33 -0.51
N LEU A 151 13.82 4.63 -1.62
CA LEU A 151 15.09 4.03 -2.01
C LEU A 151 15.32 4.08 -3.52
N LEU A 152 16.58 3.96 -3.89
CA LEU A 152 17.02 3.75 -5.26
C LEU A 152 17.59 2.33 -5.37
N ALA A 153 17.11 1.57 -6.34
CA ALA A 153 17.59 0.22 -6.64
C ALA A 153 18.11 0.10 -8.07
N ASP A 154 19.01 -0.83 -8.26
CA ASP A 154 19.53 -1.25 -9.57
C ASP A 154 19.55 -2.78 -9.62
N GLN A 155 18.64 -3.35 -10.39
CA GLN A 155 18.51 -4.80 -10.60
C GLN A 155 18.54 -5.60 -9.28
N GLY A 156 17.65 -5.27 -8.35
CA GLY A 156 17.53 -5.93 -7.05
C GLY A 156 18.56 -5.50 -5.99
N ASN A 157 19.48 -4.60 -6.33
CA ASN A 157 20.47 -4.08 -5.40
C ASN A 157 20.06 -2.69 -4.90
N THR A 158 19.92 -2.52 -3.59
CA THR A 158 19.64 -1.21 -2.99
C THR A 158 20.90 -0.35 -3.02
N LEU A 159 20.86 0.78 -3.76
CA LEU A 159 21.96 1.74 -3.85
C LEU A 159 21.88 2.78 -2.74
N TYR A 160 20.70 3.37 -2.51
CA TYR A 160 20.43 4.37 -1.48
C TYR A 160 19.11 4.08 -0.81
N ILE A 161 19.00 4.41 0.47
CA ILE A 161 17.79 4.21 1.27
C ILE A 161 17.68 5.30 2.33
N ALA A 162 16.51 5.90 2.45
CA ALA A 162 16.19 6.89 3.47
C ALA A 162 14.77 6.65 3.99
N GLY A 163 14.58 6.82 5.30
CA GLY A 163 13.28 6.66 5.93
C GLY A 163 12.84 7.92 6.66
N ARG A 164 11.54 8.10 6.80
CA ARG A 164 10.94 9.21 7.54
C ARG A 164 9.67 8.78 8.27
N ARG A 165 9.54 9.24 9.49
CA ARG A 165 8.30 9.15 10.27
C ARG A 165 7.42 10.34 9.91
N ASN A 166 6.19 10.10 9.46
CA ASN A 166 5.24 11.15 9.13
C ASN A 166 4.56 11.62 10.42
N THR A 167 4.78 12.89 10.79
CA THR A 167 4.25 13.47 12.04
C THR A 167 2.87 14.06 11.85
N THR A 168 2.58 14.55 10.66
CA THR A 168 1.24 14.98 10.25
C THR A 168 0.99 14.57 8.81
N SER A 169 -0.20 14.06 8.55
CA SER A 169 -0.66 13.76 7.19
C SER A 169 -2.04 14.36 6.93
N SER A 170 -2.31 14.69 5.69
CA SER A 170 -3.61 15.13 5.22
C SER A 170 -3.93 14.41 3.91
N MET A 171 -5.06 13.71 3.87
CA MET A 171 -5.47 12.87 2.74
C MET A 171 -4.38 11.88 2.32
N SER A 172 -3.73 11.25 3.30
CA SER A 172 -2.58 10.34 3.13
C SER A 172 -1.35 10.96 2.44
N ILE A 173 -1.26 12.29 2.46
CA ILE A 173 -0.07 13.01 2.03
C ILE A 173 0.63 13.55 3.28
N ALA A 174 1.89 13.18 3.49
CA ALA A 174 2.68 13.70 4.58
C ALA A 174 2.87 15.21 4.45
N GLN A 175 2.47 15.95 5.49
CA GLN A 175 2.64 17.41 5.57
C GLN A 175 3.91 17.78 6.33
N SER A 176 4.29 16.96 7.31
CA SER A 176 5.56 17.08 7.99
C SER A 176 6.10 15.70 8.35
N SER A 177 7.41 15.55 8.31
CA SER A 177 8.09 14.30 8.59
C SER A 177 9.42 14.55 9.30
N VAL A 178 9.85 13.57 10.07
CA VAL A 178 11.17 13.53 10.67
C VAL A 178 11.97 12.40 10.02
N VAL A 179 13.13 12.72 9.50
CA VAL A 179 14.04 11.72 8.95
C VAL A 179 14.50 10.81 10.08
N GLU A 180 14.25 9.52 9.93
CA GLU A 180 14.52 8.52 10.95
C GLU A 180 14.96 7.21 10.28
N LYS A 181 15.98 6.57 10.82
CA LYS A 181 16.42 5.26 10.38
C LYS A 181 15.77 4.17 11.23
N LYS A 182 14.97 3.30 10.61
CA LYS A 182 14.46 2.06 11.22
C LYS A 182 15.09 0.86 10.52
N SER A 183 15.94 0.12 11.28
CA SER A 183 16.74 -0.98 10.72
C SER A 183 15.90 -2.14 10.22
N ASP A 184 14.79 -2.46 10.89
CA ASP A 184 13.84 -3.50 10.53
C ASP A 184 13.07 -3.17 9.24
N ALA A 185 12.55 -1.95 9.12
CA ALA A 185 11.93 -1.46 7.89
C ALA A 185 12.93 -1.47 6.72
N TYR A 186 14.15 -0.99 6.95
CA TYR A 186 15.20 -0.98 5.92
C TYR A 186 15.57 -2.40 5.47
N GLN A 187 15.63 -3.35 6.41
CA GLN A 187 15.93 -4.74 6.07
C GLN A 187 14.81 -5.33 5.23
N LEU A 188 13.54 -5.13 5.64
CA LEU A 188 12.39 -5.60 4.88
C LEU A 188 12.35 -5.01 3.46
N CYS A 189 12.61 -3.70 3.30
CA CYS A 189 12.70 -3.08 1.98
C CYS A 189 13.79 -3.73 1.12
N LYS A 190 14.99 -3.96 1.66
CA LYS A 190 16.09 -4.60 0.93
C LYS A 190 15.77 -6.03 0.51
N ASP A 191 15.09 -6.77 1.38
CA ASP A 191 14.68 -8.15 1.08
C ASP A 191 13.64 -8.16 -0.07
N ILE A 192 12.65 -7.28 -0.02
CA ILE A 192 11.65 -7.14 -1.10
C ILE A 192 12.31 -6.70 -2.41
N VAL A 193 13.20 -5.71 -2.38
CA VAL A 193 13.95 -5.24 -3.55
C VAL A 193 14.72 -6.38 -4.21
N ARG A 194 15.43 -7.17 -3.41
CA ARG A 194 16.20 -8.31 -3.90
C ARG A 194 15.31 -9.40 -4.48
N GLU A 195 14.28 -9.81 -3.75
CA GLU A 195 13.42 -10.92 -4.15
C GLU A 195 12.55 -10.63 -5.37
N LEU A 196 12.09 -9.37 -5.52
CA LEU A 196 11.34 -8.90 -6.69
C LEU A 196 12.23 -8.39 -7.83
N ASN A 197 13.54 -8.32 -7.63
CA ASN A 197 14.47 -7.71 -8.57
C ASN A 197 14.02 -6.31 -9.01
N LEU A 198 13.67 -5.48 -8.02
CA LEU A 198 13.19 -4.11 -8.26
C LEU A 198 14.31 -3.23 -8.83
N ASP A 199 13.90 -2.28 -9.68
CA ASP A 199 14.79 -1.31 -10.34
C ASP A 199 14.14 0.08 -10.34
N GLY A 200 14.93 1.12 -10.11
CA GLY A 200 14.50 2.51 -10.13
C GLY A 200 14.25 3.11 -8.75
N ASN A 201 13.45 4.17 -8.75
CA ASN A 201 13.01 4.87 -7.55
C ASN A 201 11.78 4.16 -6.96
N ILE A 202 11.87 3.77 -5.70
CA ILE A 202 10.82 2.95 -5.07
C ILE A 202 10.47 3.54 -3.71
N GLY A 203 9.16 3.73 -3.49
CA GLY A 203 8.60 4.14 -2.19
C GLY A 203 7.92 2.97 -1.48
N PHE A 204 8.16 2.82 -0.19
CA PHE A 204 7.50 1.85 0.68
C PHE A 204 6.78 2.59 1.79
N ASP A 205 5.48 2.35 1.92
CA ASP A 205 4.67 2.92 2.97
C ASP A 205 4.37 1.87 4.04
N PHE A 206 4.61 2.24 5.29
CA PHE A 206 4.41 1.40 6.47
C PHE A 206 3.47 2.08 7.45
N MET A 207 2.79 1.25 8.23
CA MET A 207 2.22 1.65 9.51
C MET A 207 3.05 1.01 10.62
N LEU A 208 3.46 1.82 11.59
CA LEU A 208 4.11 1.32 12.79
C LEU A 208 3.04 0.90 13.78
N ASP A 209 3.16 -0.27 14.40
CA ASP A 209 2.25 -0.69 15.46
C ASP A 209 2.61 -0.06 16.82
N GLU A 210 1.91 -0.45 17.87
CA GLU A 210 2.14 0.03 19.24
C GLU A 210 3.53 -0.34 19.81
N ASN A 211 4.19 -1.33 19.20
CA ASN A 211 5.57 -1.74 19.54
C ASN A 211 6.61 -1.11 18.60
N ASP A 212 6.18 -0.15 17.78
CA ASP A 212 7.00 0.50 16.77
C ASP A 212 7.50 -0.45 15.64
N THR A 213 6.80 -1.60 15.45
CA THR A 213 7.10 -2.57 14.39
C THR A 213 6.53 -2.09 13.06
N PRO A 214 7.33 -2.07 11.97
CA PRO A 214 6.85 -1.62 10.66
C PRO A 214 6.08 -2.72 9.93
N TRP A 215 4.85 -2.41 9.53
CA TRP A 215 4.01 -3.25 8.69
C TRP A 215 3.83 -2.60 7.33
N LEU A 216 4.28 -3.27 6.27
CA LEU A 216 4.15 -2.73 4.91
C LEU A 216 2.67 -2.62 4.52
N THR A 217 2.28 -1.44 4.04
CA THR A 217 0.91 -1.16 3.61
C THR A 217 0.79 -0.86 2.12
N ASP A 218 1.86 -0.34 1.51
CA ASP A 218 1.91 -0.06 0.07
C ASP A 218 3.35 -0.07 -0.47
N LEU A 219 3.49 -0.40 -1.75
CA LEU A 219 4.73 -0.31 -2.50
C LEU A 219 4.46 0.50 -3.76
N ASN A 220 5.29 1.52 -3.99
CA ASN A 220 5.22 2.44 -5.13
C ASN A 220 6.50 2.27 -5.96
N PRO A 221 6.45 1.40 -7.00
CA PRO A 221 7.60 1.10 -7.84
C PRO A 221 7.91 2.22 -8.85
#